data_d0e2e80e6549d808dfa2635a495edd69
#
_entry.id   d0e2e80e6549d808dfa2635a495edd69
#
_cell.length_a   1.000
_cell.length_b   1.000
_cell.length_c   1.000
_cell.angle_alpha   90.00
_cell.angle_beta   90.00
_cell.angle_gamma   90.00
#
_symmetry.space_group_name_H-M   'P 1'
#
loop_
_entity.id
_entity.type
_entity.pdbx_description
1 polymer ?
#
loop_
_entity_poly.entity_id
_entity_poly.type
_entity_poly.pdbx_seq_one_letter_code
_entity_poly.pdbx_strand_id
1 'polypeptide(L)'
;YVIVERGQVIFKADLGSVALGCAQIQGVWVHPERRGEGLGTAAMAGVVENVLHDVAPMATLYVNHYNLAARATYERIGMQQIGTFATVLL
;
A
#
# COMPACT_ATOMS: atom_id res chain seq x y z
N TYR A 1 -2.95 1.50 9.68
CA TYR A 1 -3.61 2.58 8.93
C TYR A 1 -5.04 2.18 8.56
N VAL A 2 -5.99 3.00 8.92
CA VAL A 2 -7.39 2.78 8.56
C VAL A 2 -8.04 4.09 8.16
N ILE A 3 -9.02 4.01 7.25
CA ILE A 3 -9.95 5.09 6.96
C ILE A 3 -11.33 4.60 7.35
N VAL A 4 -12.01 5.38 8.17
CA VAL A 4 -13.36 5.07 8.63
C VAL A 4 -14.33 6.13 8.11
N GLU A 5 -15.44 5.70 7.54
CA GLU A 5 -16.48 6.58 7.03
C GLU A 5 -17.83 6.06 7.51
N ARG A 6 -18.60 6.90 8.17
CA ARG A 6 -19.90 6.55 8.73
C ARG A 6 -19.88 5.30 9.61
N GLY A 7 -18.82 5.17 10.45
CA GLY A 7 -18.65 4.03 11.33
C GLY A 7 -18.17 2.75 10.66
N GLN A 8 -17.81 2.81 9.37
CA GLN A 8 -17.40 1.64 8.61
C GLN A 8 -15.97 1.81 8.09
N VAL A 9 -15.15 0.77 8.25
CA VAL A 9 -13.79 0.78 7.69
C VAL A 9 -13.90 0.63 6.18
N ILE A 10 -13.34 1.58 5.44
CA ILE A 10 -13.34 1.55 3.96
C ILE A 10 -11.97 1.28 3.38
N PHE A 11 -10.92 1.43 4.16
CA PHE A 11 -9.54 1.14 3.75
C PHE A 11 -8.73 0.72 4.96
N LYS A 12 -7.85 -0.23 4.79
CA LYS A 12 -6.82 -0.55 5.79
C LYS A 12 -5.52 -0.98 5.13
N ALA A 13 -4.43 -0.73 5.82
CA ALA A 13 -3.11 -1.25 5.50
C ALA A 13 -2.32 -1.37 6.80
N ASP A 14 -1.54 -2.43 6.94
CA ASP A 14 -0.79 -2.72 8.15
C ASP A 14 0.70 -2.67 7.89
N LEU A 15 1.48 -2.32 8.93
CA LEU A 15 2.92 -2.52 8.91
C LEU A 15 3.21 -3.91 9.49
N GLY A 16 3.76 -4.79 8.67
CA GLY A 16 4.06 -6.16 9.09
C GLY A 16 5.40 -6.26 9.78
N SER A 17 6.46 -5.74 9.18
CA SER A 17 7.77 -5.75 9.80
C SER A 17 8.54 -4.49 9.43
N VAL A 18 9.42 -4.06 10.34
CA VAL A 18 10.32 -2.94 10.13
C VAL A 18 11.71 -3.40 10.52
N ALA A 19 12.62 -3.50 9.56
CA ALA A 19 13.97 -3.96 9.79
C ALA A 19 14.90 -3.45 8.70
N LEU A 20 16.17 -3.20 9.04
CA LEU A 20 17.22 -2.82 8.10
C LEU A 20 16.84 -1.61 7.22
N GLY A 21 16.11 -0.65 7.81
CA GLY A 21 15.70 0.56 7.08
C GLY A 21 14.57 0.33 6.10
N CYS A 22 13.86 -0.79 6.19
CA CYS A 22 12.76 -1.14 5.32
C CYS A 22 11.51 -1.49 6.12
N ALA A 23 10.37 -0.90 5.76
CA ALA A 23 9.07 -1.24 6.35
C ALA A 23 8.23 -1.99 5.33
N GLN A 24 7.68 -3.12 5.73
CA GLN A 24 6.81 -3.91 4.87
C GLN A 24 5.35 -3.57 5.13
N ILE A 25 4.66 -3.14 4.08
CA ILE A 25 3.22 -2.89 4.12
C ILE A 25 2.50 -4.18 3.74
N GLN A 26 1.50 -4.56 4.51
CA GLN A 26 0.73 -5.78 4.26
C GLN A 26 -0.73 -5.58 4.62
N GLY A 27 -1.58 -6.55 4.27
CA GLY A 27 -2.99 -6.51 4.60
C GLY A 27 -3.74 -5.34 3.98
N VAL A 28 -3.30 -4.85 2.82
CA VAL A 28 -3.96 -3.74 2.13
C VAL A 28 -5.35 -4.18 1.67
N TRP A 29 -6.36 -3.39 2.06
CA TRP A 29 -7.75 -3.74 1.77
C TRP A 29 -8.58 -2.48 1.55
N VAL A 30 -9.44 -2.54 0.54
CA VAL A 30 -10.44 -1.50 0.24
C VAL A 30 -11.82 -2.14 0.29
N HIS A 31 -12.75 -1.49 0.95
CA HIS A 31 -14.14 -1.98 1.02
C HIS A 31 -14.66 -2.21 -0.40
N PRO A 32 -15.30 -3.38 -0.67
CA PRO A 32 -15.74 -3.72 -2.04
C PRO A 32 -16.61 -2.65 -2.71
N GLU A 33 -17.47 -1.96 -1.96
CA GLU A 33 -18.34 -0.92 -2.49
C GLU A 33 -17.60 0.39 -2.82
N ARG A 34 -16.36 0.51 -2.37
CA ARG A 34 -15.54 1.71 -2.60
C ARG A 34 -14.39 1.45 -3.59
N ARG A 35 -14.33 0.28 -4.19
CA ARG A 35 -13.33 -0.06 -5.19
C ARG A 35 -13.64 0.63 -6.52
N GLY A 36 -12.57 0.95 -7.28
CA GLY A 36 -12.73 1.61 -8.56
C GLY A 36 -12.91 3.12 -8.50
N GLU A 37 -12.87 3.72 -7.30
CA GLU A 37 -13.06 5.17 -7.10
C GLU A 37 -11.74 5.93 -6.95
N GLY A 38 -10.59 5.25 -7.02
CA GLY A 38 -9.30 5.85 -6.75
C GLY A 38 -8.95 5.95 -5.27
N LEU A 39 -9.80 5.47 -4.38
CA LEU A 39 -9.57 5.50 -2.94
C LEU A 39 -8.28 4.75 -2.56
N GLY A 40 -8.11 3.54 -3.11
CA GLY A 40 -6.92 2.73 -2.83
C GLY A 40 -5.63 3.44 -3.23
N THR A 41 -5.61 4.05 -4.41
CA THR A 41 -4.44 4.79 -4.90
C THR A 41 -4.12 5.97 -3.99
N ALA A 42 -5.12 6.79 -3.66
CA ALA A 42 -4.92 7.97 -2.81
C ALA A 42 -4.50 7.57 -1.38
N ALA A 43 -5.16 6.56 -0.82
CA ALA A 43 -4.86 6.09 0.52
C ALA A 43 -3.47 5.47 0.61
N MET A 44 -3.08 4.66 -0.37
CA MET A 44 -1.74 4.06 -0.39
C MET A 44 -0.65 5.10 -0.59
N ALA A 45 -0.88 6.12 -1.39
CA ALA A 45 0.06 7.24 -1.52
C ALA A 45 0.31 7.89 -0.17
N GLY A 46 -0.76 8.12 0.61
CA GLY A 46 -0.63 8.67 1.97
C GLY A 46 0.10 7.75 2.93
N VAL A 47 -0.21 6.44 2.88
CA VAL A 47 0.47 5.45 3.73
C VAL A 47 1.96 5.40 3.42
N VAL A 48 2.33 5.29 2.15
CA VAL A 48 3.73 5.22 1.72
C VAL A 48 4.47 6.49 2.12
N GLU A 49 3.87 7.66 1.90
CA GLU A 49 4.47 8.93 2.30
C GLU A 49 4.71 8.99 3.81
N ASN A 50 3.74 8.57 4.61
CA ASN A 50 3.88 8.55 6.07
C ASN A 50 4.96 7.57 6.52
N VAL A 51 5.00 6.37 5.92
CA VAL A 51 6.03 5.37 6.23
C VAL A 51 7.42 5.90 5.92
N LEU A 52 7.60 6.51 4.75
CA LEU A 52 8.91 7.03 4.35
C LEU A 52 9.35 8.22 5.21
N HIS A 53 8.40 9.02 5.68
CA HIS A 53 8.69 10.20 6.50
C HIS A 53 9.00 9.81 7.95
N ASP A 54 8.21 8.93 8.55
CA ASP A 54 8.21 8.72 10.00
C ASP A 54 8.68 7.34 10.46
N VAL A 55 8.78 6.34 9.58
CA VAL A 55 9.03 4.96 9.99
C VAL A 55 10.35 4.42 9.44
N ALA A 56 10.54 4.46 8.13
CA ALA A 56 11.71 3.87 7.48
C ALA A 56 11.99 4.55 6.15
N PRO A 57 13.27 4.56 5.69
CA PRO A 57 13.61 5.18 4.40
C PRO A 57 13.13 4.39 3.18
N MET A 58 12.66 3.15 3.37
CA MET A 58 12.19 2.30 2.29
C MET A 58 10.89 1.61 2.69
N ALA A 59 9.94 1.54 1.77
CA ALA A 59 8.70 0.82 1.95
C ALA A 59 8.58 -0.28 0.90
N THR A 60 8.18 -1.49 1.34
CA THR A 60 7.97 -2.63 0.45
C THR A 60 6.58 -3.22 0.66
N LEU A 61 6.10 -3.95 -0.35
CA LEU A 61 4.91 -4.77 -0.22
C LEU A 61 4.96 -5.93 -1.19
N TYR A 62 4.16 -6.96 -0.91
CA TYR A 62 3.97 -8.09 -1.82
C TYR A 62 2.63 -7.95 -2.54
N VAL A 63 2.64 -8.24 -3.83
CA VAL A 63 1.43 -8.29 -4.64
C VAL A 63 1.53 -9.48 -5.59
N ASN A 64 0.44 -10.23 -5.73
CA ASN A 64 0.40 -11.32 -6.70
C ASN A 64 0.48 -10.73 -8.11
N HIS A 65 1.35 -11.31 -8.94
CA HIS A 65 1.58 -10.78 -10.28
C HIS A 65 0.32 -10.79 -11.18
N TYR A 66 -0.65 -11.63 -10.88
CA TYR A 66 -1.92 -11.64 -11.61
C TYR A 66 -2.92 -10.60 -11.11
N ASN A 67 -2.63 -9.92 -10.02
CA ASN A 67 -3.51 -8.85 -9.49
C ASN A 67 -3.16 -7.54 -10.19
N LEU A 68 -3.66 -7.38 -11.42
CA LEU A 68 -3.30 -6.25 -12.27
C LEU A 68 -3.77 -4.91 -11.71
N ALA A 69 -4.93 -4.89 -11.06
CA ALA A 69 -5.46 -3.66 -10.47
C ALA A 69 -4.56 -3.13 -9.34
N ALA A 70 -4.11 -4.02 -8.45
CA ALA A 70 -3.20 -3.64 -7.37
C ALA A 70 -1.86 -3.18 -7.92
N ARG A 71 -1.31 -3.91 -8.89
CA ARG A 71 -0.03 -3.54 -9.51
C ARG A 71 -0.10 -2.16 -10.15
N ALA A 72 -1.18 -1.87 -10.87
CA ALA A 72 -1.38 -0.55 -11.48
C ALA A 72 -1.44 0.55 -10.41
N THR A 73 -2.14 0.30 -9.31
CA THR A 73 -2.20 1.23 -8.18
C THR A 73 -0.81 1.56 -7.65
N TYR A 74 0.01 0.53 -7.40
CA TYR A 74 1.33 0.73 -6.81
C TYR A 74 2.29 1.42 -7.77
N GLU A 75 2.22 1.12 -9.06
CA GLU A 75 3.01 1.80 -10.08
C GLU A 75 2.67 3.29 -10.17
N ARG A 76 1.38 3.64 -10.04
CA ARG A 76 0.93 5.04 -10.09
C ARG A 76 1.51 5.88 -8.96
N ILE A 77 1.76 5.29 -7.81
CA ILE A 77 2.34 6.02 -6.67
C ILE A 77 3.87 5.94 -6.64
N GLY A 78 4.48 5.42 -7.70
CA GLY A 78 5.93 5.45 -7.86
C GLY A 78 6.68 4.23 -7.38
N MET A 79 5.99 3.14 -7.05
CA MET A 79 6.64 1.90 -6.64
C MET A 79 7.17 1.13 -7.84
N GLN A 80 8.33 0.51 -7.67
CA GLN A 80 8.99 -0.27 -8.70
C GLN A 80 8.98 -1.75 -8.33
N GLN A 81 8.66 -2.59 -9.29
CA GLN A 81 8.72 -4.04 -9.11
C GLN A 81 10.16 -4.51 -9.19
N ILE A 82 10.63 -5.18 -8.13
CA ILE A 82 11.99 -5.73 -8.06
C ILE A 82 12.02 -7.25 -8.08
N GLY A 83 10.86 -7.89 -8.16
CA GLY A 83 10.74 -9.36 -8.23
C GLY A 83 9.32 -9.73 -8.61
N THR A 84 9.06 -11.03 -8.74
CA THR A 84 7.75 -11.53 -9.20
C THR A 84 6.61 -11.14 -8.27
N PHE A 85 6.87 -11.08 -6.96
CA PHE A 85 5.83 -10.85 -5.95
C PHE A 85 6.09 -9.64 -5.07
N ALA A 86 7.13 -8.85 -5.34
CA ALA A 86 7.51 -7.74 -4.48
C ALA A 86 7.59 -6.43 -5.25
N THR A 87 7.10 -5.35 -4.64
CA THR A 87 7.23 -4.00 -5.17
C THR A 87 7.91 -3.14 -4.12
N VAL A 88 8.88 -2.32 -4.54
CA VAL A 88 9.65 -1.47 -3.64
C VAL A 88 9.59 -0.03 -4.11
N LEU A 89 9.40 0.89 -3.16
CA LEU A 89 9.54 2.32 -3.37
C LEU A 89 10.82 2.79 -2.67
N LEU A 90 11.67 3.41 -3.41
CA LEU A 90 12.92 3.97 -2.90
C LEU A 90 12.78 5.47 -2.63
#